data_ebbebe5f1e05ebfab4efb9e4b4652e66
#
_entry.id   ebbebe5f1e05ebfab4efb9e4b4652e66
#
_cell.length_a   1.000
_cell.length_b   1.000
_cell.length_c   1.000
_cell.angle_alpha   90.00
_cell.angle_beta   90.00
_cell.angle_gamma   90.00
#
_symmetry.space_group_name_H-M   'P 1'
#
loop_
_entity.id
_entity.type
_entity.pdbx_description
1 polymer ?
#
loop_
_entity_poly.entity_id
_entity_poly.type
_entity_poly.pdbx_seq_one_letter_code
_entity_poly.pdbx_strand_id
1 'polypeptide(L)'
;RPPTGDRVVVLRSLTKWLSVPGLRIGFAVVEGELARRMDALRAPWNVNSAADCFARRALGEFRDRLRSYITISREYISAERSRMSGRMKSIGLQPFEGSANFLLVHSPWSTDGLAAYLRSRGILIREAWTFEGLDRTFFRTAVRSREEDDALLAALEGYAHGAQ
;
A
#
# COMPACT_ATOMS: atom_id res chain seq x y z
N ARG A 1 -12.79 -16.71 -4.33
CA ARG A 1 -13.78 -16.08 -5.21
C ARG A 1 -14.21 -14.78 -4.56
N PRO A 2 -14.29 -13.66 -5.27
CA PRO A 2 -14.83 -12.43 -4.68
C PRO A 2 -16.30 -12.65 -4.31
N PRO A 3 -16.82 -11.95 -3.28
CA PRO A 3 -18.23 -11.98 -2.99
C PRO A 3 -19.00 -11.45 -4.20
N THR A 4 -20.08 -12.10 -4.58
CA THR A 4 -20.93 -11.74 -5.71
C THR A 4 -22.36 -11.51 -5.21
N GLY A 5 -23.11 -10.70 -5.93
CA GLY A 5 -24.52 -10.38 -5.62
C GLY A 5 -24.93 -9.06 -6.29
N ASP A 6 -26.22 -8.86 -6.43
CA ASP A 6 -26.80 -7.72 -7.18
C ASP A 6 -26.44 -6.33 -6.62
N ARG A 7 -25.87 -6.26 -5.41
CA ARG A 7 -25.49 -5.01 -4.72
C ARG A 7 -24.02 -4.94 -4.36
N VAL A 8 -23.19 -5.84 -4.88
CA VAL A 8 -21.77 -5.90 -4.56
C VAL A 8 -20.93 -5.48 -5.75
N VAL A 9 -20.06 -4.51 -5.55
CA VAL A 9 -19.03 -4.09 -6.52
C VAL A 9 -17.66 -4.33 -5.90
N VAL A 10 -16.86 -5.20 -6.49
CA VAL A 10 -15.49 -5.46 -6.05
C VAL A 10 -14.50 -4.75 -6.95
N LEU A 11 -13.86 -3.71 -6.43
CA LEU A 11 -12.85 -2.95 -7.15
C LEU A 11 -11.47 -3.58 -6.98
N ARG A 12 -10.71 -3.68 -8.06
CA ARG A 12 -9.34 -4.19 -8.08
C ARG A 12 -8.42 -3.22 -8.83
N SER A 13 -7.37 -2.78 -8.15
CA SER A 13 -6.36 -1.90 -8.75
C SER A 13 -5.15 -2.73 -9.20
N LEU A 14 -4.93 -2.80 -10.50
CA LEU A 14 -3.72 -3.44 -11.06
C LEU A 14 -2.47 -2.59 -10.82
N THR A 15 -2.61 -1.29 -10.63
CA THR A 15 -1.48 -0.39 -10.36
C THR A 15 -0.67 -0.77 -9.13
N LYS A 16 -1.33 -1.36 -8.10
CA LYS A 16 -0.67 -1.81 -6.87
C LYS A 16 -0.08 -3.21 -7.02
N TRP A 17 -0.87 -4.13 -7.58
CA TRP A 17 -0.44 -5.52 -7.75
C TRP A 17 0.79 -5.68 -8.61
N LEU A 18 0.92 -4.83 -9.64
CA LEU A 18 1.92 -4.94 -10.69
C LEU A 18 2.97 -3.84 -10.63
N SER A 19 2.91 -2.99 -9.60
CA SER A 19 3.82 -1.84 -9.43
C SER A 19 3.88 -0.94 -10.66
N VAL A 20 2.73 -0.71 -11.31
CA VAL A 20 2.58 0.10 -12.53
C VAL A 20 1.73 1.36 -12.30
N PRO A 21 2.13 2.25 -11.39
CA PRO A 21 1.30 3.40 -11.00
C PRO A 21 0.99 4.35 -12.18
N GLY A 22 1.88 4.43 -13.17
CA GLY A 22 1.71 5.29 -14.35
C GLY A 22 0.64 4.82 -15.32
N LEU A 23 0.33 3.53 -15.38
CA LEU A 23 -0.65 2.99 -16.34
C LEU A 23 -2.11 3.30 -15.97
N ARG A 24 -2.39 3.63 -14.72
CA ARG A 24 -3.73 4.03 -14.25
C ARG A 24 -4.83 3.03 -14.63
N ILE A 25 -4.70 1.76 -14.23
CA ILE A 25 -5.62 0.69 -14.59
C ILE A 25 -6.12 -0.11 -13.39
N GLY A 26 -7.38 -0.49 -13.45
CA GLY A 26 -8.07 -1.37 -12.53
C GLY A 26 -9.31 -1.96 -13.20
N PHE A 27 -9.99 -2.83 -12.48
CA PHE A 27 -11.26 -3.38 -12.95
C PHE A 27 -12.25 -3.54 -11.79
N ALA A 28 -13.52 -3.59 -12.16
CA ALA A 28 -14.61 -3.93 -11.25
C ALA A 28 -15.13 -5.34 -11.57
N VAL A 29 -15.43 -6.11 -10.53
CA VAL A 29 -16.22 -7.34 -10.65
C VAL A 29 -17.61 -7.01 -10.13
N VAL A 30 -18.61 -7.16 -10.99
CA VAL A 30 -20.00 -6.81 -10.73
C VAL A 30 -20.89 -7.70 -11.57
N GLU A 31 -22.11 -7.98 -11.12
CA GLU A 31 -23.03 -8.91 -11.79
C GLU A 31 -24.36 -8.22 -12.14
N GLY A 32 -25.13 -8.88 -13.01
CA GLY A 32 -26.51 -8.55 -13.30
C GLY A 32 -26.76 -7.18 -13.92
N GLU A 33 -27.87 -6.56 -13.54
CA GLU A 33 -28.32 -5.25 -14.02
C GLU A 33 -27.34 -4.14 -13.66
N LEU A 34 -26.68 -4.22 -12.50
CA LEU A 34 -25.71 -3.25 -12.07
C LEU A 34 -24.51 -3.18 -13.03
N ALA A 35 -24.05 -4.32 -13.55
CA ALA A 35 -22.97 -4.36 -14.53
C ALA A 35 -23.35 -3.58 -15.82
N ARG A 36 -24.56 -3.81 -16.32
CA ARG A 36 -25.06 -3.11 -17.52
C ARG A 36 -25.16 -1.59 -17.30
N ARG A 37 -25.67 -1.17 -16.17
CA ARG A 37 -25.79 0.26 -15.82
C ARG A 37 -24.43 0.93 -15.66
N MET A 38 -23.48 0.28 -15.01
CA MET A 38 -22.11 0.79 -14.87
C MET A 38 -21.40 0.91 -16.22
N ASP A 39 -21.57 -0.08 -17.10
CA ASP A 39 -20.96 -0.04 -18.43
C ASP A 39 -21.57 1.07 -19.31
N ALA A 40 -22.86 1.30 -19.22
CA ALA A 40 -23.54 2.39 -19.93
C ALA A 40 -23.11 3.80 -19.47
N LEU A 41 -22.69 3.94 -18.21
CA LEU A 41 -22.22 5.21 -17.63
C LEU A 41 -20.71 5.43 -17.81
N ARG A 42 -20.02 4.43 -18.31
CA ARG A 42 -18.57 4.49 -18.48
C ARG A 42 -18.17 5.49 -19.58
N ALA A 43 -17.26 6.41 -19.25
CA ALA A 43 -16.76 7.36 -20.24
C ALA A 43 -16.07 6.61 -21.43
N PRO A 44 -16.30 7.04 -22.68
CA PRO A 44 -15.52 6.54 -23.80
C PRO A 44 -14.02 6.74 -23.59
N TRP A 45 -13.21 5.81 -24.07
CA TRP A 45 -11.75 5.87 -24.01
C TRP A 45 -11.15 5.99 -22.59
N ASN A 46 -11.86 5.50 -21.58
CA ASN A 46 -11.46 5.59 -20.18
C ASN A 46 -10.22 4.76 -19.80
N VAL A 47 -9.74 3.91 -20.71
CA VAL A 47 -8.49 3.14 -20.56
C VAL A 47 -7.57 3.47 -21.73
N ASN A 48 -6.34 3.87 -21.44
CA ASN A 48 -5.35 4.12 -22.47
C ASN A 48 -4.83 2.82 -23.10
N SER A 49 -4.36 2.88 -24.35
CA SER A 49 -3.94 1.71 -25.13
C SER A 49 -2.78 0.94 -24.49
N ALA A 50 -1.84 1.63 -23.84
CA ALA A 50 -0.72 0.97 -23.17
C ALA A 50 -1.20 0.17 -21.97
N ALA A 51 -2.14 0.72 -21.18
CA ALA A 51 -2.74 0.04 -20.05
C ALA A 51 -3.58 -1.18 -20.47
N ASP A 52 -4.36 -1.07 -21.56
CA ASP A 52 -5.14 -2.18 -22.11
C ASP A 52 -4.23 -3.31 -22.60
N CYS A 53 -3.22 -2.99 -23.41
CA CYS A 53 -2.23 -3.95 -23.90
C CYS A 53 -1.53 -4.67 -22.75
N PHE A 54 -1.06 -3.92 -21.76
CA PHE A 54 -0.41 -4.47 -20.58
C PHE A 54 -1.34 -5.40 -19.79
N ALA A 55 -2.58 -4.99 -19.52
CA ALA A 55 -3.53 -5.78 -18.76
C ALA A 55 -3.90 -7.09 -19.47
N ARG A 56 -4.15 -7.05 -20.78
CA ARG A 56 -4.42 -8.25 -21.59
C ARG A 56 -3.29 -9.27 -21.51
N ARG A 57 -2.05 -8.81 -21.65
CA ARG A 57 -0.87 -9.69 -21.56
C ARG A 57 -0.67 -10.22 -20.13
N ALA A 58 -0.75 -9.35 -19.13
CA ALA A 58 -0.55 -9.75 -17.74
C ALA A 58 -1.60 -10.77 -17.26
N LEU A 59 -2.87 -10.56 -17.60
CA LEU A 59 -3.98 -11.42 -17.18
C LEU A 59 -4.20 -12.63 -18.11
N GLY A 60 -3.68 -12.60 -19.33
CA GLY A 60 -3.74 -13.67 -20.33
C GLY A 60 -2.43 -14.46 -20.40
N GLU A 61 -1.53 -14.03 -21.27
CA GLU A 61 -0.27 -14.70 -21.60
C GLU A 61 0.62 -14.97 -20.37
N PHE A 62 0.73 -13.99 -19.47
CA PHE A 62 1.61 -14.07 -18.29
C PHE A 62 0.87 -14.40 -16.99
N ARG A 63 -0.35 -14.92 -17.05
CA ARG A 63 -1.21 -15.16 -15.89
C ARG A 63 -0.54 -15.99 -14.78
N ASP A 64 0.20 -17.03 -15.13
CA ASP A 64 0.81 -17.89 -14.13
C ASP A 64 2.03 -17.24 -13.49
N ARG A 65 2.83 -16.49 -14.26
CA ARG A 65 3.90 -15.65 -13.72
C ARG A 65 3.34 -14.58 -12.78
N LEU A 66 2.22 -13.97 -13.15
CA LEU A 66 1.54 -12.98 -12.31
C LEU A 66 1.06 -13.60 -11.00
N ARG A 67 0.49 -14.82 -11.03
CA ARG A 67 0.08 -15.53 -9.82
C ARG A 67 1.26 -15.80 -8.89
N SER A 68 2.35 -16.32 -9.42
CA SER A 68 3.57 -16.56 -8.65
C SER A 68 4.11 -15.27 -8.03
N TYR A 69 4.19 -14.20 -8.81
CA TYR A 69 4.62 -12.89 -8.33
C TYR A 69 3.74 -12.36 -7.19
N ILE A 70 2.40 -12.47 -7.30
CA ILE A 70 1.48 -12.04 -6.26
C ILE A 70 1.67 -12.85 -4.97
N THR A 71 1.86 -14.16 -5.08
CA THR A 71 2.07 -15.05 -3.94
C THR A 71 3.37 -14.67 -3.22
N ILE A 72 4.48 -14.61 -3.93
CA ILE A 72 5.79 -14.26 -3.36
C ILE A 72 5.75 -12.85 -2.73
N SER A 73 5.14 -11.88 -3.41
CA SER A 73 5.00 -10.52 -2.88
C SER A 73 4.19 -10.46 -1.59
N ARG A 74 3.11 -11.24 -1.49
CA ARG A 74 2.28 -11.31 -0.27
C ARG A 74 3.05 -11.92 0.91
N GLU A 75 3.76 -13.00 0.67
CA GLU A 75 4.58 -13.67 1.68
C GLU A 75 5.67 -12.73 2.20
N TYR A 76 6.40 -12.10 1.28
CA TYR A 76 7.42 -11.11 1.61
C TYR A 76 6.85 -9.95 2.43
N ILE A 77 5.77 -9.29 1.94
CA ILE A 77 5.16 -8.14 2.63
C ILE A 77 4.65 -8.54 4.02
N SER A 78 4.08 -9.73 4.16
CA SER A 78 3.58 -10.22 5.46
C SER A 78 4.72 -10.43 6.45
N ALA A 79 5.79 -11.11 6.03
CA ALA A 79 6.95 -11.37 6.86
C ALA A 79 7.66 -10.08 7.27
N GLU A 80 7.91 -9.19 6.30
CA GLU A 80 8.62 -7.95 6.53
C GLU A 80 7.81 -6.97 7.38
N ARG A 81 6.50 -6.87 7.18
CA ARG A 81 5.61 -6.08 8.03
C ARG A 81 5.64 -6.55 9.48
N SER A 82 5.63 -7.87 9.72
CA SER A 82 5.72 -8.43 11.06
C SER A 82 7.05 -8.10 11.72
N ARG A 83 8.15 -8.20 10.99
CA ARG A 83 9.49 -7.82 11.45
C ARG A 83 9.58 -6.34 11.81
N MET A 84 9.15 -5.47 10.90
CA MET A 84 9.12 -4.01 11.14
C MET A 84 8.27 -3.66 12.35
N SER A 85 7.08 -4.26 12.47
CA SER A 85 6.18 -4.04 13.60
C SER A 85 6.84 -4.43 14.92
N GLY A 86 7.54 -5.57 14.97
CA GLY A 86 8.27 -6.00 16.18
C GLY A 86 9.34 -5.00 16.59
N ARG A 87 10.19 -4.57 15.65
CA ARG A 87 11.25 -3.58 15.92
C ARG A 87 10.69 -2.19 16.29
N MET A 88 9.61 -1.75 15.66
CA MET A 88 8.96 -0.50 16.04
C MET A 88 8.41 -0.54 17.47
N LYS A 89 7.80 -1.66 17.86
CA LYS A 89 7.29 -1.85 19.24
C LYS A 89 8.43 -1.79 20.28
N SER A 90 9.59 -2.35 19.99
CA SER A 90 10.72 -2.35 20.91
C SER A 90 11.30 -0.95 21.22
N ILE A 91 10.99 0.05 20.41
CA ILE A 91 11.40 1.45 20.61
C ILE A 91 10.23 2.38 20.99
N GLY A 92 9.11 1.81 21.45
CA GLY A 92 7.96 2.56 21.97
C GLY A 92 6.97 3.06 20.92
N LEU A 93 7.14 2.71 19.64
CA LEU A 93 6.15 2.97 18.61
C LEU A 93 5.02 1.95 18.65
N GLN A 94 3.82 2.32 18.22
CA GLN A 94 2.64 1.46 18.19
C GLN A 94 2.15 1.26 16.76
N PRO A 95 2.70 0.30 16.00
CA PRO A 95 2.19 -0.06 14.68
C PRO A 95 0.86 -0.79 14.80
N PHE A 96 -0.11 -0.40 13.96
CA PHE A 96 -1.41 -1.05 13.89
C PHE A 96 -1.36 -2.30 13.01
N GLU A 97 -2.16 -3.29 13.37
CA GLU A 97 -2.34 -4.48 12.55
C GLU A 97 -3.00 -4.14 11.22
N GLY A 98 -2.64 -4.88 10.20
CA GLY A 98 -3.19 -4.69 8.86
C GLY A 98 -2.69 -5.74 7.88
N SER A 99 -3.22 -5.73 6.65
CA SER A 99 -2.83 -6.64 5.57
C SER A 99 -2.31 -5.93 4.33
N ALA A 100 -2.18 -4.60 4.38
CA ALA A 100 -1.65 -3.81 3.27
C ALA A 100 -0.12 -3.82 3.22
N ASN A 101 0.44 -3.27 2.14
CA ASN A 101 1.88 -3.08 1.96
C ASN A 101 2.41 -1.81 2.67
N PHE A 102 1.78 -1.42 3.76
CA PHE A 102 2.19 -0.30 4.61
C PHE A 102 1.77 -0.56 6.07
N LEU A 103 2.39 0.18 6.99
CA LEU A 103 2.00 0.26 8.38
C LEU A 103 1.50 1.66 8.69
N LEU A 104 0.40 1.77 9.44
CA LEU A 104 0.02 2.94 10.20
C LEU A 104 0.66 2.80 11.58
N VAL A 105 1.29 3.85 12.06
CA VAL A 105 2.06 3.84 13.31
C VAL A 105 1.66 5.04 14.15
N HIS A 106 1.35 4.82 15.41
CA HIS A 106 1.25 5.87 16.42
C HIS A 106 2.61 6.03 17.10
N SER A 107 3.06 7.26 17.21
CA SER A 107 4.33 7.68 17.80
C SER A 107 4.09 8.40 19.12
N PRO A 108 4.92 8.19 20.14
CA PRO A 108 4.87 9.01 21.36
C PRO A 108 5.38 10.44 21.13
N TRP A 109 5.97 10.72 19.97
CA TRP A 109 6.49 12.03 19.58
C TRP A 109 5.65 12.65 18.46
N SER A 110 5.72 13.99 18.33
CA SER A 110 5.17 14.66 17.15
C SER A 110 5.87 14.20 15.87
N THR A 111 5.09 13.92 14.85
CA THR A 111 5.61 13.52 13.53
C THR A 111 6.31 14.65 12.79
N ASP A 112 6.10 15.93 13.15
CA ASP A 112 6.77 17.07 12.52
C ASP A 112 8.31 16.98 12.67
N GLY A 113 8.77 16.76 13.92
CA GLY A 113 10.20 16.59 14.22
C GLY A 113 10.75 15.27 13.64
N LEU A 114 10.01 14.18 13.79
CA LEU A 114 10.38 12.89 13.24
C LEU A 114 10.51 12.93 11.70
N ALA A 115 9.55 13.52 11.00
CA ALA A 115 9.57 13.63 9.54
C ALA A 115 10.74 14.49 9.05
N ALA A 116 11.04 15.58 9.74
CA ALA A 116 12.20 16.43 9.43
C ALA A 116 13.53 15.69 9.61
N TYR A 117 13.68 14.95 10.72
CA TYR A 117 14.84 14.11 11.01
C TYR A 117 15.03 12.99 9.97
N LEU A 118 13.98 12.28 9.61
CA LEU A 118 14.03 11.24 8.59
C LEU A 118 14.36 11.80 7.21
N ARG A 119 13.76 12.95 6.86
CA ARG A 119 14.00 13.63 5.58
C ARG A 119 15.46 14.04 5.42
N SER A 120 16.12 14.50 6.49
CA SER A 120 17.56 14.84 6.46
C SER A 120 18.46 13.62 6.16
N ARG A 121 17.92 12.40 6.28
CA ARG A 121 18.55 11.11 5.96
C ARG A 121 18.06 10.48 4.65
N GLY A 122 17.30 11.24 3.84
CA GLY A 122 16.74 10.75 2.58
C GLY A 122 15.55 9.81 2.75
N ILE A 123 14.97 9.71 3.95
CA ILE A 123 13.84 8.83 4.25
C ILE A 123 12.56 9.65 4.35
N LEU A 124 11.53 9.24 3.61
CA LEU A 124 10.23 9.88 3.61
C LEU A 124 9.16 8.98 4.24
N ILE A 125 8.43 9.52 5.20
CA ILE A 125 7.21 8.93 5.75
C ILE A 125 6.00 9.76 5.35
N ARG A 126 4.81 9.18 5.41
CA ARG A 126 3.55 9.91 5.22
C ARG A 126 3.00 10.29 6.58
N GLU A 127 3.07 11.56 6.95
CA GLU A 127 2.36 12.10 8.11
C GLU A 127 0.85 11.92 7.90
N ALA A 128 0.14 11.42 8.92
CA ALA A 128 -1.24 10.98 8.79
C ALA A 128 -2.29 11.96 9.33
N TRP A 129 -1.87 13.11 9.85
CA TRP A 129 -2.77 14.13 10.41
C TRP A 129 -3.81 14.70 9.42
N THR A 130 -3.63 14.46 8.12
CA THR A 130 -4.60 14.84 7.07
C THR A 130 -5.78 13.86 6.95
N PHE A 131 -5.74 12.74 7.64
CA PHE A 131 -6.83 11.78 7.68
C PHE A 131 -7.73 12.10 8.89
N GLU A 132 -9.04 12.04 8.67
CA GLU A 132 -10.03 12.26 9.74
C GLU A 132 -9.80 11.29 10.90
N GLY A 133 -9.79 11.81 12.12
CA GLY A 133 -9.58 11.02 13.35
C GLY A 133 -8.10 10.74 13.69
N LEU A 134 -7.13 11.22 12.88
CA LEU A 134 -5.70 11.11 13.19
C LEU A 134 -5.09 12.49 13.44
N ASP A 135 -4.11 12.53 14.32
CA ASP A 135 -3.39 13.76 14.68
C ASP A 135 -1.90 13.69 14.28
N ARG A 136 -1.09 14.63 14.78
CA ARG A 136 0.34 14.75 14.49
C ARG A 136 1.23 13.72 15.19
N THR A 137 0.65 12.72 15.83
CA THR A 137 1.38 11.58 16.39
C THR A 137 1.31 10.35 15.47
N PHE A 138 0.54 10.42 14.37
CA PHE A 138 0.38 9.29 13.45
C PHE A 138 1.15 9.50 12.15
N PHE A 139 1.84 8.45 11.73
CA PHE A 139 2.45 8.39 10.40
C PHE A 139 2.22 7.05 9.73
N ARG A 140 2.39 7.03 8.43
CA ARG A 140 2.33 5.81 7.62
C ARG A 140 3.66 5.60 6.90
N THR A 141 4.16 4.36 6.92
CA THR A 141 5.33 3.95 6.14
C THR A 141 4.99 2.75 5.27
N ALA A 142 5.63 2.64 4.10
CA ALA A 142 5.49 1.49 3.21
C ALA A 142 6.41 0.35 3.67
N VAL A 143 6.03 -0.88 3.36
CA VAL A 143 6.95 -2.02 3.33
C VAL A 143 7.68 -1.99 2.00
N ARG A 144 9.01 -1.96 2.02
CA ARG A 144 9.89 -1.83 0.85
C ARG A 144 10.87 -3.01 0.78
N SER A 145 12.05 -2.78 0.20
CA SER A 145 13.14 -3.76 0.30
C SER A 145 13.66 -3.82 1.74
N ARG A 146 14.27 -4.94 2.10
CA ARG A 146 14.81 -5.14 3.44
C ARG A 146 15.85 -4.07 3.82
N GLU A 147 16.67 -3.68 2.87
CA GLU A 147 17.70 -2.65 3.06
C GLU A 147 17.09 -1.29 3.36
N GLU A 148 16.03 -0.91 2.62
CA GLU A 148 15.32 0.36 2.84
C GLU A 148 14.55 0.35 4.15
N ASP A 149 13.94 -0.77 4.51
CA ASP A 149 13.23 -0.94 5.78
C ASP A 149 14.20 -0.96 6.98
N ASP A 150 15.39 -1.55 6.83
CA ASP A 150 16.45 -1.51 7.85
C ASP A 150 17.00 -0.09 8.04
N ALA A 151 17.18 0.68 6.96
CA ALA A 151 17.57 2.08 7.04
C ALA A 151 16.53 2.93 7.79
N LEU A 152 15.24 2.73 7.49
CA LEU A 152 14.15 3.38 8.24
C LEU A 152 14.16 3.00 9.72
N LEU A 153 14.27 1.71 10.03
CA LEU A 153 14.25 1.22 11.41
C LEU A 153 15.44 1.74 12.22
N ALA A 154 16.65 1.74 11.66
CA ALA A 154 17.82 2.31 12.30
C ALA A 154 17.68 3.82 12.55
N ALA A 155 17.08 4.57 11.61
CA ALA A 155 16.82 5.98 11.79
C ALA A 155 15.74 6.24 12.87
N LEU A 156 14.70 5.42 12.95
CA LEU A 156 13.69 5.50 14.01
C LEU A 156 14.30 5.21 15.41
N GLU A 157 15.16 4.20 15.51
CA GLU A 157 15.91 3.89 16.73
C GLU A 157 16.80 5.06 17.15
N GLY A 158 17.55 5.65 16.20
CA GLY A 158 18.39 6.83 16.45
C GLY A 158 17.60 8.05 16.93
N TYR A 159 16.40 8.27 16.39
CA TYR A 159 15.51 9.35 16.83
C TYR A 159 15.00 9.10 18.25
N ALA A 160 14.56 7.87 18.54
CA ALA A 160 14.07 7.49 19.87
C ALA A 160 15.11 7.70 20.98
N HIS A 161 16.38 7.38 20.71
CA HIS A 161 17.48 7.60 21.66
C HIS A 161 17.85 9.08 21.83
N GLY A 162 17.67 9.91 20.82
CA GLY A 162 17.95 11.35 20.88
C GLY A 162 16.78 12.21 21.40
N ALA A 163 15.59 11.63 21.52
CA ALA A 163 14.38 12.28 22.01
C ALA A 163 14.10 12.03 23.52
N GLN A 164 14.93 11.20 24.17
CA GLN A 164 14.96 10.98 25.61
C GLN A 164 15.90 12.01 26.28
#